data_45a7f71bee52882f85143a84968a99b7
#
_entry.id   45a7f71bee52882f85143a84968a99b7
#
_cell.length_a   1.000
_cell.length_b   1.000
_cell.length_c   1.000
_cell.angle_alpha   90.00
_cell.angle_beta   90.00
_cell.angle_gamma   90.00
#
_symmetry.space_group_name_H-M   'P 1'
#
loop_
_entity.id
_entity.type
_entity.pdbx_description
1 polymer ?
#
loop_
_entity_poly.entity_id
_entity_poly.type
_entity_poly.pdbx_seq_one_letter_code
_entity_poly.pdbx_strand_id
1 'polypeptide(L)'
;MMTTLRNARSALLSLFGALALVACGGGGEVTAPVAGGPGGSGTVGAGTLRVALTDAPSCGYDHVYITVDRVRVHASSAASDSDSGWSEVVLNPAPRIDLLALTNGVLAELGQTPLPAGQYTQVRLVLRPNGAGTPANAVVPSASGAEIPLDTPSATQSGLKLIHPFTVQANTMADLVLDFDACRSVVRRGNSGRYNLKPVIAVIPRSTTAIVGTVDSSLSGVTVSAQKGGVVVRSTTPNAVGDFVLSGLVVAQSPFDVVFTANGRASAVIAAVPVSSSATTRVSTTAAPIALPTSPMGVAKGKVLPLDVGAAVRALQAVGTVPKVEIGYDNADAVTGEYTLSLPRDAARLAAYSTTLPLVFAPQNATAAAYTLEAFATGYVTQTKGVTVGATEVVNDFTLVLAP
;
A
#
# COMPACT_ATOMS: atom_id res chain seq x y z
N MET A 1 26.14 17.62 52.23
CA MET A 1 26.37 16.31 52.81
C MET A 1 26.33 15.33 51.66
N MET A 2 27.36 15.28 50.85
CA MET A 2 28.50 14.34 50.84
C MET A 2 28.04 12.89 51.16
N THR A 3 28.08 12.01 50.18
CA THR A 3 29.04 10.91 50.15
C THR A 3 29.00 10.18 48.81
N THR A 4 30.14 10.16 48.17
CA THR A 4 30.60 9.35 47.01
C THR A 4 31.02 7.96 47.45
N LEU A 5 30.99 6.95 46.54
CA LEU A 5 31.91 5.78 46.49
C LEU A 5 31.48 5.00 45.19
N ARG A 6 32.19 4.94 44.14
CA ARG A 6 33.54 4.43 43.68
C ARG A 6 33.62 2.90 43.58
N ASN A 7 33.75 2.45 42.34
CA ASN A 7 34.61 1.40 41.73
C ASN A 7 34.63 -0.02 42.27
N ALA A 8 34.52 -1.01 41.36
CA ALA A 8 35.53 -2.08 41.23
C ALA A 8 35.42 -2.78 39.87
N ARG A 9 36.52 -2.69 39.14
CA ARG A 9 36.89 -3.56 37.98
C ARG A 9 37.42 -4.88 38.54
N SER A 10 37.21 -6.00 37.88
CA SER A 10 38.04 -7.18 37.99
C SER A 10 38.16 -7.88 36.65
N ALA A 11 39.35 -7.81 36.09
CA ALA A 11 39.86 -8.65 35.01
C ALA A 11 40.41 -9.94 35.61
N LEU A 12 40.18 -11.09 34.95
CA LEU A 12 40.92 -12.31 35.20
C LEU A 12 41.37 -12.90 33.86
N LEU A 13 42.69 -12.87 33.69
CA LEU A 13 43.49 -13.67 32.73
C LEU A 13 43.79 -15.02 33.36
N SER A 14 43.83 -16.10 32.57
CA SER A 14 44.71 -17.30 32.70
C SER A 14 44.47 -18.17 31.47
N LEU A 15 45.37 -18.41 30.65
CA LEU A 15 46.70 -19.02 30.62
C LEU A 15 46.65 -20.53 30.27
N PHE A 16 47.16 -20.86 29.08
CA PHE A 16 47.93 -22.01 28.60
C PHE A 16 47.53 -23.44 28.91
N GLY A 17 47.61 -24.27 27.85
CA GLY A 17 47.76 -25.73 27.89
C GLY A 17 47.98 -26.31 26.50
N ALA A 18 49.21 -26.24 26.00
CA ALA A 18 49.68 -26.99 24.83
C ALA A 18 50.05 -28.41 25.23
N LEU A 19 49.59 -29.41 24.49
CA LEU A 19 50.17 -30.76 24.56
C LEU A 19 50.41 -31.27 23.17
N ALA A 20 51.68 -31.38 22.80
CA ALA A 20 52.17 -32.05 21.60
C ALA A 20 52.40 -33.54 21.88
N LEU A 21 51.96 -34.42 21.02
CA LEU A 21 52.40 -35.81 20.94
C LEU A 21 52.82 -36.11 19.52
N VAL A 22 54.11 -36.40 19.38
CA VAL A 22 54.83 -36.91 18.21
C VAL A 22 54.71 -38.43 18.21
N ALA A 23 54.34 -39.03 17.06
CA ALA A 23 54.66 -40.40 16.74
C ALA A 23 54.99 -40.52 15.26
N CYS A 24 56.19 -41.04 15.01
CA CYS A 24 56.83 -41.35 13.73
C CYS A 24 56.20 -42.57 13.03
N GLY A 25 56.29 -42.58 11.70
CA GLY A 25 56.43 -43.82 10.96
C GLY A 25 55.92 -43.81 9.53
N GLY A 26 56.87 -43.80 8.54
CA GLY A 26 56.77 -44.56 7.30
C GLY A 26 56.39 -43.84 6.01
N GLY A 27 57.38 -43.57 5.23
CA GLY A 27 57.66 -43.44 3.82
C GLY A 27 56.53 -43.48 2.77
N GLY A 28 56.60 -42.55 1.78
CA GLY A 28 55.91 -42.66 0.53
C GLY A 28 55.78 -41.34 -0.18
N GLU A 29 56.55 -41.16 -1.22
CA GLU A 29 56.44 -40.27 -2.40
C GLU A 29 55.87 -38.84 -2.28
N VAL A 30 56.75 -37.90 -2.52
CA VAL A 30 56.49 -36.51 -2.79
C VAL A 30 55.85 -36.35 -4.17
N THR A 31 54.55 -36.09 -4.21
CA THR A 31 53.94 -35.45 -5.35
C THR A 31 53.76 -33.95 -5.04
N ALA A 32 54.21 -33.10 -5.96
CA ALA A 32 54.16 -31.64 -5.86
C ALA A 32 52.73 -31.12 -5.67
N PRO A 33 52.54 -30.01 -4.90
CA PRO A 33 51.22 -29.40 -4.79
C PRO A 33 50.80 -28.80 -6.15
N VAL A 34 49.70 -29.32 -6.68
CA VAL A 34 49.00 -28.70 -7.81
C VAL A 34 48.53 -27.35 -7.33
N ALA A 35 48.95 -26.29 -7.97
CA ALA A 35 48.47 -24.93 -7.79
C ALA A 35 46.94 -24.94 -7.90
N GLY A 36 46.29 -24.50 -6.83
CA GLY A 36 44.85 -24.32 -6.81
C GLY A 36 44.42 -23.39 -7.93
N GLY A 37 43.65 -23.88 -8.85
CA GLY A 37 42.99 -23.10 -9.86
C GLY A 37 42.10 -22.04 -9.20
N PRO A 38 41.82 -20.92 -9.90
CA PRO A 38 40.98 -19.85 -9.38
C PRO A 38 39.63 -20.44 -8.98
N GLY A 39 39.21 -20.14 -7.75
CA GLY A 39 37.95 -20.61 -7.17
C GLY A 39 36.82 -20.44 -8.17
N GLY A 40 36.18 -21.54 -8.52
CA GLY A 40 35.00 -21.51 -9.34
C GLY A 40 33.96 -20.58 -8.68
N SER A 41 33.56 -19.52 -9.40
CA SER A 41 32.37 -18.79 -9.07
C SER A 41 31.23 -19.78 -9.05
N GLY A 42 30.84 -20.22 -7.86
CA GLY A 42 29.65 -21.06 -7.72
C GLY A 42 28.51 -20.34 -8.43
N THR A 43 27.93 -20.96 -9.43
CA THR A 43 26.74 -20.47 -10.09
C THR A 43 25.68 -20.30 -9.02
N VAL A 44 25.38 -19.05 -8.67
CA VAL A 44 24.30 -18.73 -7.75
C VAL A 44 23.03 -19.33 -8.38
N GLY A 45 22.42 -20.31 -7.70
CA GLY A 45 21.21 -20.97 -8.22
C GLY A 45 20.14 -19.93 -8.55
N ALA A 46 19.35 -20.16 -9.58
CA ALA A 46 18.25 -19.29 -9.93
C ALA A 46 16.98 -19.70 -9.18
N GLY A 47 16.21 -18.72 -8.77
CA GLY A 47 14.78 -18.85 -8.41
C GLY A 47 13.92 -18.28 -9.53
N THR A 48 12.66 -18.03 -9.23
CA THR A 48 11.69 -17.43 -10.15
C THR A 48 10.99 -16.25 -9.47
N LEU A 49 10.93 -15.10 -10.15
CA LEU A 49 10.07 -14.01 -9.77
C LEU A 49 8.74 -14.14 -10.53
N ARG A 50 7.61 -14.08 -9.80
CA ARG A 50 6.28 -13.92 -10.37
C ARG A 50 5.67 -12.61 -9.87
N VAL A 51 5.01 -11.88 -10.76
CA VAL A 51 4.40 -10.58 -10.44
C VAL A 51 2.94 -10.56 -10.89
N ALA A 52 2.08 -10.08 -10.00
CA ALA A 52 0.69 -9.79 -10.29
C ALA A 52 0.35 -8.34 -9.89
N LEU A 53 -0.76 -7.83 -10.40
CA LEU A 53 -1.31 -6.52 -10.10
C LEU A 53 -2.68 -6.67 -9.45
N THR A 54 -2.99 -5.85 -8.47
CA THR A 54 -4.32 -5.66 -7.89
C THR A 54 -4.58 -4.18 -7.69
N ASP A 55 -5.81 -3.82 -7.32
CA ASP A 55 -6.17 -2.42 -7.09
C ASP A 55 -7.05 -2.24 -5.84
N ALA A 56 -7.03 -1.02 -5.32
CA ALA A 56 -7.93 -0.49 -4.30
C ALA A 56 -9.22 0.06 -4.94
N PRO A 57 -10.23 0.46 -4.13
CA PRO A 57 -11.57 0.82 -4.60
C PRO A 57 -11.62 2.04 -5.51
N SER A 58 -12.72 2.17 -6.27
CA SER A 58 -13.02 3.29 -7.14
C SER A 58 -13.46 4.54 -6.36
N CYS A 59 -13.12 5.73 -6.88
CA CYS A 59 -13.40 7.02 -6.25
C CYS A 59 -13.84 8.06 -7.28
N GLY A 60 -15.05 7.89 -7.80
CA GLY A 60 -15.60 8.79 -8.79
C GLY A 60 -15.11 8.55 -10.22
N TYR A 61 -14.53 7.37 -10.47
CA TYR A 61 -14.16 6.87 -11.78
C TYR A 61 -14.89 5.57 -12.07
N ASP A 62 -15.34 5.37 -13.31
CA ASP A 62 -15.92 4.11 -13.78
C ASP A 62 -14.80 3.15 -14.21
N HIS A 63 -13.73 3.68 -14.80
CA HIS A 63 -12.56 2.92 -15.22
C HIS A 63 -11.27 3.71 -15.04
N VAL A 64 -10.19 3.01 -14.73
CA VAL A 64 -8.81 3.52 -14.77
C VAL A 64 -7.96 2.49 -15.51
N TYR A 65 -7.58 2.82 -16.72
CA TYR A 65 -6.81 1.93 -17.59
C TYR A 65 -5.33 2.25 -17.54
N ILE A 66 -4.51 1.21 -17.38
CA ILE A 66 -3.06 1.27 -17.61
C ILE A 66 -2.63 0.16 -18.56
N THR A 67 -1.62 0.42 -19.38
CA THR A 67 -1.00 -0.62 -20.22
C THR A 67 0.40 -0.87 -19.70
N VAL A 68 0.60 -2.07 -19.15
CA VAL A 68 1.90 -2.48 -18.59
C VAL A 68 2.78 -3.06 -19.70
N ASP A 69 3.92 -2.44 -19.94
CA ASP A 69 4.90 -2.90 -20.92
C ASP A 69 5.84 -3.94 -20.32
N ARG A 70 6.36 -3.68 -19.10
CA ARG A 70 7.24 -4.60 -18.38
C ARG A 70 7.35 -4.27 -16.89
N VAL A 71 7.79 -5.25 -16.12
CA VAL A 71 8.26 -5.09 -14.75
C VAL A 71 9.77 -5.31 -14.71
N ARG A 72 10.51 -4.41 -14.08
CA ARG A 72 11.97 -4.50 -13.91
C ARG A 72 12.30 -4.62 -12.44
N VAL A 73 13.34 -5.40 -12.11
CA VAL A 73 13.85 -5.51 -10.73
C VAL A 73 15.37 -5.38 -10.71
N HIS A 74 15.87 -4.79 -9.60
CA HIS A 74 17.30 -4.57 -9.41
C HIS A 74 17.71 -4.79 -7.95
N ALA A 75 18.95 -5.27 -7.73
CA ALA A 75 19.48 -5.49 -6.38
C ALA A 75 19.71 -4.18 -5.61
N SER A 76 20.07 -3.09 -6.30
CA SER A 76 20.31 -1.78 -5.68
C SER A 76 19.09 -0.87 -5.75
N SER A 77 18.71 -0.28 -4.61
CA SER A 77 17.66 0.75 -4.53
C SER A 77 18.06 2.07 -5.21
N ALA A 78 19.35 2.30 -5.41
CA ALA A 78 19.90 3.49 -6.05
C ALA A 78 20.05 3.36 -7.57
N ALA A 79 19.83 2.16 -8.15
CA ALA A 79 20.04 1.93 -9.57
C ALA A 79 19.26 2.92 -10.45
N SER A 80 19.96 3.50 -11.41
CA SER A 80 19.38 4.32 -12.47
C SER A 80 18.73 3.44 -13.55
N ASP A 81 18.03 4.03 -14.49
CA ASP A 81 17.38 3.31 -15.57
C ASP A 81 18.37 2.62 -16.53
N SER A 82 19.53 3.25 -16.73
CA SER A 82 20.59 2.80 -17.64
C SER A 82 21.63 1.88 -17.00
N ASP A 83 21.56 1.62 -15.68
CA ASP A 83 22.53 0.76 -15.02
C ASP A 83 22.37 -0.69 -15.49
N SER A 84 23.46 -1.45 -15.46
CA SER A 84 23.45 -2.89 -15.72
C SER A 84 22.87 -3.66 -14.52
N GLY A 85 22.41 -4.91 -14.74
CA GLY A 85 21.93 -5.76 -13.67
C GLY A 85 20.42 -5.74 -13.48
N TRP A 86 19.67 -5.08 -14.35
CA TRP A 86 18.21 -5.20 -14.42
C TRP A 86 17.78 -6.56 -14.95
N SER A 87 16.82 -7.17 -14.27
CA SER A 87 16.05 -8.32 -14.78
C SER A 87 14.63 -7.87 -15.08
N GLU A 88 14.00 -8.45 -16.10
CA GLU A 88 12.73 -7.97 -16.62
C GLU A 88 11.71 -9.09 -16.83
N VAL A 89 10.44 -8.80 -16.54
CA VAL A 89 9.26 -9.52 -17.02
C VAL A 89 8.66 -8.66 -18.12
N VAL A 90 8.84 -9.04 -19.38
CA VAL A 90 8.32 -8.30 -20.54
C VAL A 90 6.95 -8.87 -20.92
N LEU A 91 5.97 -8.00 -21.08
CA LEU A 91 4.61 -8.37 -21.46
C LEU A 91 4.40 -8.14 -22.97
N ASN A 92 4.23 -9.24 -23.72
CA ASN A 92 4.01 -9.17 -25.17
C ASN A 92 2.88 -10.13 -25.61
N PRO A 93 1.70 -9.62 -26.01
CA PRO A 93 1.36 -8.20 -26.07
C PRO A 93 1.22 -7.57 -24.70
N ALA A 94 1.52 -6.25 -24.60
CA ALA A 94 1.32 -5.50 -23.37
C ALA A 94 -0.18 -5.36 -23.07
N PRO A 95 -0.68 -5.90 -21.95
CA PRO A 95 -2.10 -5.88 -21.63
C PRO A 95 -2.54 -4.47 -21.20
N ARG A 96 -3.67 -4.02 -21.72
CA ARG A 96 -4.39 -2.86 -21.18
C ARG A 96 -5.33 -3.36 -20.08
N ILE A 97 -5.06 -2.95 -18.86
CA ILE A 97 -5.70 -3.45 -17.66
C ILE A 97 -6.59 -2.35 -17.08
N ASP A 98 -7.84 -2.68 -16.77
CA ASP A 98 -8.71 -1.84 -15.96
C ASP A 98 -8.42 -2.12 -14.49
N LEU A 99 -7.82 -1.16 -13.80
CA LEU A 99 -7.45 -1.29 -12.40
C LEU A 99 -8.70 -1.52 -11.53
N LEU A 100 -9.80 -0.81 -11.81
CA LEU A 100 -11.02 -0.91 -11.01
C LEU A 100 -11.73 -2.28 -11.12
N ALA A 101 -11.36 -3.10 -12.09
CA ALA A 101 -11.80 -4.49 -12.19
C ALA A 101 -10.99 -5.44 -11.27
N LEU A 102 -9.89 -4.96 -10.66
CA LEU A 102 -8.99 -5.78 -9.84
C LEU A 102 -9.26 -5.66 -8.34
N THR A 103 -10.42 -5.18 -7.95
CA THR A 103 -10.84 -5.10 -6.56
C THR A 103 -11.22 -6.46 -5.98
N ASN A 104 -11.39 -6.53 -4.66
CA ASN A 104 -11.87 -7.71 -3.94
C ASN A 104 -10.97 -8.95 -4.09
N GLY A 105 -9.64 -8.74 -4.14
CA GLY A 105 -8.64 -9.81 -4.23
C GLY A 105 -8.45 -10.39 -5.63
N VAL A 106 -9.06 -9.79 -6.66
CA VAL A 106 -8.80 -10.13 -8.06
C VAL A 106 -7.39 -9.72 -8.44
N LEU A 107 -6.66 -10.60 -9.12
CA LEU A 107 -5.29 -10.38 -9.55
C LEU A 107 -5.19 -10.45 -11.08
N ALA A 108 -4.49 -9.48 -11.68
CA ALA A 108 -4.00 -9.58 -13.06
C ALA A 108 -2.57 -10.09 -13.04
N GLU A 109 -2.33 -11.28 -13.57
CA GLU A 109 -0.98 -11.85 -13.66
C GLU A 109 -0.17 -11.09 -14.72
N LEU A 110 0.97 -10.51 -14.30
CA LEU A 110 1.88 -9.80 -15.21
C LEU A 110 2.96 -10.73 -15.80
N GLY A 111 3.14 -11.91 -15.22
CA GLY A 111 4.07 -12.92 -15.71
C GLY A 111 5.16 -13.29 -14.71
N GLN A 112 6.15 -14.02 -15.21
CA GLN A 112 7.25 -14.53 -14.41
C GLN A 112 8.56 -14.53 -15.21
N THR A 113 9.70 -14.49 -14.48
CA THR A 113 11.04 -14.57 -15.06
C THR A 113 12.01 -15.31 -14.11
N PRO A 114 12.94 -16.12 -14.63
CA PRO A 114 14.05 -16.63 -13.82
C PRO A 114 14.86 -15.46 -13.26
N LEU A 115 15.27 -15.58 -11.99
CA LEU A 115 16.01 -14.53 -11.30
C LEU A 115 17.13 -15.15 -10.46
N PRO A 116 18.39 -14.68 -10.55
CA PRO A 116 19.46 -15.16 -9.68
C PRO A 116 19.05 -15.08 -8.20
N ALA A 117 19.40 -16.09 -7.42
CA ALA A 117 19.15 -16.04 -5.98
C ALA A 117 19.93 -14.89 -5.36
N GLY A 118 19.25 -14.09 -4.51
CA GLY A 118 19.83 -12.90 -3.92
C GLY A 118 18.77 -11.95 -3.36
N GLN A 119 19.24 -10.81 -2.89
CA GLN A 119 18.37 -9.72 -2.42
C GLN A 119 18.15 -8.69 -3.52
N TYR A 120 16.92 -8.27 -3.65
CA TYR A 120 16.46 -7.23 -4.56
C TYR A 120 15.79 -6.13 -3.75
N THR A 121 16.00 -4.88 -4.12
CA THR A 121 15.48 -3.74 -3.35
C THR A 121 14.67 -2.76 -4.18
N GLN A 122 14.73 -2.87 -5.51
CA GLN A 122 14.00 -1.99 -6.40
C GLN A 122 13.15 -2.78 -7.39
N VAL A 123 11.90 -2.38 -7.51
CA VAL A 123 10.95 -2.83 -8.54
C VAL A 123 10.56 -1.62 -9.35
N ARG A 124 10.45 -1.75 -10.67
CA ARG A 124 9.89 -0.71 -11.56
C ARG A 124 8.76 -1.27 -12.39
N LEU A 125 7.63 -0.56 -12.40
CA LEU A 125 6.51 -0.82 -13.30
C LEU A 125 6.60 0.16 -14.47
N VAL A 126 6.86 -0.34 -15.68
CA VAL A 126 6.99 0.48 -16.90
C VAL A 126 5.69 0.41 -17.67
N LEU A 127 5.09 1.57 -17.92
CA LEU A 127 3.86 1.69 -18.69
C LEU A 127 4.15 2.05 -20.15
N ARG A 128 3.27 1.60 -21.05
CA ARG A 128 3.30 1.99 -22.46
C ARG A 128 2.90 3.46 -22.60
N PRO A 129 3.62 4.28 -23.37
CA PRO A 129 3.20 5.66 -23.61
C PRO A 129 1.90 5.72 -24.40
N ASN A 130 1.10 6.76 -24.17
CA ASN A 130 -0.03 7.07 -25.01
C ASN A 130 0.44 7.45 -26.42
N GLY A 131 -0.22 6.89 -27.43
CA GLY A 131 0.03 7.16 -28.86
C GLY A 131 -1.23 7.65 -29.56
N ALA A 132 -1.23 7.58 -30.88
CA ALA A 132 -2.42 7.85 -31.68
C ALA A 132 -3.47 6.72 -31.48
N GLY A 133 -4.75 7.06 -31.46
CA GLY A 133 -5.86 6.13 -31.29
C GLY A 133 -6.30 5.98 -29.83
N THR A 134 -6.76 4.80 -29.45
CA THR A 134 -7.20 4.51 -28.07
C THR A 134 -6.02 4.70 -27.11
N PRO A 135 -6.17 5.51 -26.06
CA PRO A 135 -5.09 5.76 -25.11
C PRO A 135 -4.64 4.48 -24.41
N ALA A 136 -3.33 4.28 -24.29
CA ALA A 136 -2.77 3.17 -23.52
C ALA A 136 -3.10 3.31 -22.01
N ASN A 137 -3.10 4.54 -21.52
CA ASN A 137 -3.43 4.87 -20.13
C ASN A 137 -4.52 5.94 -20.13
N ALA A 138 -5.62 5.71 -19.45
CA ALA A 138 -6.79 6.57 -19.46
C ALA A 138 -7.60 6.47 -18.18
N VAL A 139 -8.42 7.47 -17.93
CA VAL A 139 -9.43 7.48 -16.88
C VAL A 139 -10.81 7.77 -17.48
N VAL A 140 -11.85 7.16 -16.92
CA VAL A 140 -13.26 7.42 -17.24
C VAL A 140 -13.92 7.99 -15.98
N PRO A 141 -14.04 9.32 -15.85
CA PRO A 141 -14.75 9.92 -14.72
C PRO A 141 -16.26 9.57 -14.77
N SER A 142 -16.83 9.12 -13.66
CA SER A 142 -18.26 8.75 -13.58
C SER A 142 -19.21 9.90 -13.96
N ALA A 143 -18.78 11.15 -13.71
CA ALA A 143 -19.58 12.33 -14.04
C ALA A 143 -19.71 12.58 -15.55
N SER A 144 -18.74 12.14 -16.38
CA SER A 144 -18.75 12.39 -17.83
C SER A 144 -18.91 11.13 -18.65
N GLY A 145 -18.50 9.97 -18.14
CA GLY A 145 -18.42 8.71 -18.87
C GLY A 145 -17.47 8.73 -20.07
N ALA A 146 -16.71 9.82 -20.24
CA ALA A 146 -15.78 9.98 -21.36
C ALA A 146 -14.40 9.42 -21.00
N GLU A 147 -13.78 8.71 -21.93
CA GLU A 147 -12.41 8.21 -21.75
C GLU A 147 -11.40 9.35 -22.00
N ILE A 148 -10.65 9.72 -20.97
CA ILE A 148 -9.68 10.82 -20.97
C ILE A 148 -8.26 10.25 -20.83
N PRO A 149 -7.29 10.59 -21.71
CA PRO A 149 -5.93 10.16 -21.57
C PRO A 149 -5.31 10.61 -20.24
N LEU A 150 -4.55 9.72 -19.58
CA LEU A 150 -3.73 10.04 -18.42
C LEU A 150 -2.35 10.48 -18.84
N ASP A 151 -1.88 11.61 -18.32
CA ASP A 151 -0.49 12.04 -18.47
C ASP A 151 0.40 11.21 -17.50
N THR A 152 1.38 10.47 -18.06
CA THR A 152 2.21 9.51 -17.32
C THR A 152 3.71 9.69 -17.55
N PRO A 153 4.29 10.90 -17.36
CA PRO A 153 5.65 11.18 -17.83
C PRO A 153 6.73 10.28 -17.22
N SER A 154 6.70 10.03 -15.93
CA SER A 154 7.71 9.19 -15.25
C SER A 154 7.50 7.70 -15.50
N ALA A 155 6.25 7.26 -15.63
CA ALA A 155 5.89 5.85 -15.76
C ALA A 155 6.32 5.25 -17.11
N THR A 156 6.37 6.08 -18.15
CA THR A 156 6.68 5.65 -19.52
C THR A 156 8.17 5.79 -19.89
N GLN A 157 8.92 6.60 -19.17
CA GLN A 157 10.35 6.79 -19.41
C GLN A 157 11.20 5.79 -18.63
N SER A 158 11.29 5.97 -17.31
CA SER A 158 12.12 5.14 -16.43
C SER A 158 11.32 4.08 -15.66
N GLY A 159 10.00 4.10 -15.75
CA GLY A 159 9.09 3.30 -14.96
C GLY A 159 8.86 3.88 -13.56
N LEU A 160 7.76 3.43 -12.93
CA LEU A 160 7.40 3.79 -11.57
C LEU A 160 8.33 3.07 -10.61
N LYS A 161 9.14 3.83 -9.89
CA LYS A 161 10.14 3.32 -8.96
C LYS A 161 9.50 2.96 -7.62
N LEU A 162 9.59 1.69 -7.25
CA LEU A 162 9.11 1.13 -5.99
C LEU A 162 10.31 0.57 -5.22
N ILE A 163 10.53 1.07 -4.01
CA ILE A 163 11.58 0.54 -3.13
C ILE A 163 10.94 -0.47 -2.19
N HIS A 164 11.20 -1.75 -2.46
CA HIS A 164 10.68 -2.85 -1.66
C HIS A 164 11.71 -3.98 -1.60
N PRO A 165 12.35 -4.21 -0.45
CA PRO A 165 13.28 -5.33 -0.29
C PRO A 165 12.57 -6.67 -0.35
N PHE A 166 13.06 -7.59 -1.18
CA PHE A 166 12.62 -8.98 -1.22
C PHE A 166 13.79 -9.90 -1.53
N THR A 167 13.64 -11.17 -1.19
CA THR A 167 14.69 -12.20 -1.39
C THR A 167 14.20 -13.26 -2.36
N VAL A 168 15.01 -13.59 -3.33
CA VAL A 168 14.86 -14.75 -4.20
C VAL A 168 15.78 -15.85 -3.72
N GLN A 169 15.25 -17.01 -3.38
CA GLN A 169 16.03 -18.20 -3.03
C GLN A 169 16.16 -19.12 -4.25
N ALA A 170 17.24 -19.87 -4.31
CA ALA A 170 17.44 -20.87 -5.37
C ALA A 170 16.29 -21.88 -5.39
N ASN A 171 15.80 -22.22 -6.57
CA ASN A 171 14.72 -23.18 -6.80
C ASN A 171 13.39 -22.84 -6.10
N THR A 172 13.19 -21.58 -5.69
CA THR A 172 11.93 -21.12 -5.12
C THR A 172 11.30 -20.00 -5.95
N MET A 173 10.01 -19.74 -5.70
CA MET A 173 9.28 -18.64 -6.32
C MET A 173 9.18 -17.48 -5.32
N ALA A 174 9.67 -16.31 -5.72
CA ALA A 174 9.34 -15.03 -5.08
C ALA A 174 8.10 -14.49 -5.77
N ASP A 175 7.02 -14.33 -5.03
CA ASP A 175 5.69 -14.03 -5.57
C ASP A 175 5.25 -12.65 -5.04
N LEU A 176 5.23 -11.66 -5.90
CA LEU A 176 4.92 -10.27 -5.57
C LEU A 176 3.58 -9.83 -6.16
N VAL A 177 2.83 -9.08 -5.39
CA VAL A 177 1.63 -8.38 -5.85
C VAL A 177 1.89 -6.88 -5.77
N LEU A 178 1.68 -6.18 -6.88
CA LEU A 178 1.67 -4.72 -6.94
C LEU A 178 0.25 -4.25 -6.66
N ASP A 179 0.03 -3.69 -5.47
CA ASP A 179 -1.26 -3.16 -5.05
C ASP A 179 -1.34 -1.70 -5.45
N PHE A 180 -2.06 -1.43 -6.52
CA PHE A 180 -2.20 -0.10 -7.10
C PHE A 180 -3.41 0.60 -6.46
N ASP A 181 -3.26 1.77 -5.89
CA ASP A 181 -4.36 2.58 -5.39
C ASP A 181 -4.77 3.60 -6.47
N ALA A 182 -5.73 3.25 -7.31
CA ALA A 182 -6.20 4.12 -8.39
C ALA A 182 -6.76 5.44 -7.87
N CYS A 183 -7.43 5.44 -6.72
CA CYS A 183 -7.99 6.62 -6.08
C CYS A 183 -6.94 7.68 -5.73
N ARG A 184 -5.85 7.22 -5.15
CA ARG A 184 -4.75 8.10 -4.73
C ARG A 184 -3.79 8.45 -5.87
N SER A 185 -3.91 7.71 -6.99
CA SER A 185 -3.02 7.82 -8.12
C SER A 185 -3.47 8.79 -9.20
N VAL A 186 -4.78 9.02 -9.34
CA VAL A 186 -5.33 9.90 -10.39
C VAL A 186 -5.53 11.32 -9.84
N VAL A 187 -4.84 12.30 -10.42
CA VAL A 187 -4.85 13.70 -9.96
C VAL A 187 -5.38 14.61 -11.06
N ARG A 188 -6.37 15.44 -10.74
CA ARG A 188 -6.94 16.45 -11.66
C ARG A 188 -5.96 17.58 -11.94
N ARG A 189 -6.07 18.17 -13.13
CA ARG A 189 -5.29 19.35 -13.57
C ARG A 189 -6.17 20.56 -13.82
N GLY A 190 -6.73 21.11 -12.76
CA GLY A 190 -7.63 22.27 -12.85
C GLY A 190 -8.87 21.97 -13.68
N ASN A 191 -9.37 23.00 -14.34
CA ASN A 191 -10.53 22.91 -15.22
C ASN A 191 -10.19 22.50 -16.66
N SER A 192 -8.96 21.99 -16.90
CA SER A 192 -8.51 21.60 -18.23
C SER A 192 -9.16 20.31 -18.76
N GLY A 193 -9.87 19.56 -17.91
CA GLY A 193 -10.36 18.23 -18.23
C GLY A 193 -9.27 17.17 -18.33
N ARG A 194 -8.01 17.49 -17.95
CA ARG A 194 -6.86 16.58 -18.00
C ARG A 194 -6.57 15.98 -16.62
N TYR A 195 -5.93 14.81 -16.63
CA TYR A 195 -5.53 14.08 -15.43
C TYR A 195 -4.09 13.60 -15.53
N ASN A 196 -3.38 13.63 -14.40
CA ASN A 196 -2.06 13.04 -14.24
C ASN A 196 -2.18 11.71 -13.49
N LEU A 197 -1.34 10.76 -13.85
CA LEU A 197 -1.10 9.57 -13.04
C LEU A 197 0.09 9.84 -12.12
N LYS A 198 -0.17 9.95 -10.81
CA LYS A 198 0.80 9.99 -9.73
C LYS A 198 0.68 8.68 -8.95
N PRO A 199 1.41 7.62 -9.32
CA PRO A 199 1.11 6.29 -8.82
C PRO A 199 1.39 6.13 -7.33
N VAL A 200 0.41 5.59 -6.63
CA VAL A 200 0.51 5.08 -5.27
C VAL A 200 0.39 3.57 -5.35
N ILE A 201 1.51 2.87 -5.17
CA ILE A 201 1.60 1.42 -5.33
C ILE A 201 2.34 0.84 -4.14
N ALA A 202 1.75 -0.15 -3.48
CA ALA A 202 2.41 -0.98 -2.49
C ALA A 202 2.88 -2.29 -3.14
N VAL A 203 4.07 -2.76 -2.77
CA VAL A 203 4.55 -4.09 -3.15
C VAL A 203 4.34 -5.01 -1.96
N ILE A 204 3.62 -6.10 -2.17
CA ILE A 204 3.29 -7.05 -1.12
C ILE A 204 3.63 -8.47 -1.54
N PRO A 205 4.05 -9.35 -0.61
CA PRO A 205 4.14 -10.76 -0.90
C PRO A 205 2.73 -11.32 -1.13
N ARG A 206 2.57 -12.21 -2.10
CA ARG A 206 1.33 -12.96 -2.24
C ARG A 206 1.13 -13.82 -0.99
N SER A 207 0.06 -13.60 -0.27
CA SER A 207 -0.25 -14.34 0.96
C SER A 207 -1.72 -14.73 1.00
N THR A 208 -2.02 -15.75 1.80
CA THR A 208 -3.40 -16.21 2.06
C THR A 208 -4.05 -15.48 3.24
N THR A 209 -3.32 -14.55 3.87
CA THR A 209 -3.86 -13.74 4.98
C THR A 209 -4.93 -12.81 4.47
N ALA A 210 -6.13 -12.89 5.05
CA ALA A 210 -7.23 -12.03 4.65
C ALA A 210 -8.20 -11.77 5.81
N ILE A 211 -8.87 -10.61 5.75
CA ILE A 211 -10.09 -10.32 6.48
C ILE A 211 -11.23 -10.38 5.47
N VAL A 212 -12.27 -11.15 5.78
CA VAL A 212 -13.43 -11.35 4.89
C VAL A 212 -14.73 -11.05 5.61
N GLY A 213 -15.73 -10.65 4.86
CA GLY A 213 -17.07 -10.41 5.39
C GLY A 213 -18.06 -10.05 4.30
N THR A 214 -19.25 -9.65 4.73
CA THR A 214 -20.34 -9.22 3.85
C THR A 214 -20.90 -7.91 4.39
N VAL A 215 -21.11 -6.93 3.53
CA VAL A 215 -21.90 -5.72 3.78
C VAL A 215 -23.28 -5.89 3.16
N ASP A 216 -24.24 -5.08 3.59
CA ASP A 216 -25.58 -5.08 3.00
C ASP A 216 -25.47 -4.75 1.50
N SER A 217 -25.92 -5.67 0.65
CA SER A 217 -25.81 -5.58 -0.81
C SER A 217 -26.65 -4.47 -1.43
N SER A 218 -27.57 -3.86 -0.65
CA SER A 218 -28.31 -2.66 -1.09
C SER A 218 -27.47 -1.38 -1.05
N LEU A 219 -26.29 -1.42 -0.40
CA LEU A 219 -25.38 -0.29 -0.32
C LEU A 219 -24.52 -0.21 -1.59
N SER A 220 -24.46 0.97 -2.19
CA SER A 220 -23.58 1.26 -3.33
C SER A 220 -22.37 2.10 -2.89
N GLY A 221 -21.26 1.95 -3.61
CA GLY A 221 -20.05 2.74 -3.38
C GLY A 221 -19.43 2.55 -2.00
N VAL A 222 -19.58 1.35 -1.41
CA VAL A 222 -18.91 1.01 -0.13
C VAL A 222 -17.44 0.80 -0.37
N THR A 223 -16.62 1.47 0.42
CA THR A 223 -15.20 1.18 0.57
C THR A 223 -14.97 0.50 1.91
N VAL A 224 -14.24 -0.61 1.88
CA VAL A 224 -13.77 -1.33 3.07
C VAL A 224 -12.26 -1.21 3.15
N SER A 225 -11.72 -0.72 4.26
CA SER A 225 -10.28 -0.58 4.44
C SER A 225 -9.79 -1.22 5.74
N ALA A 226 -8.64 -1.90 5.68
CA ALA A 226 -7.86 -2.28 6.85
C ALA A 226 -6.87 -1.15 7.14
N GLN A 227 -6.91 -0.61 8.33
CA GLN A 227 -6.09 0.50 8.76
C GLN A 227 -5.22 0.13 9.95
N LYS A 228 -4.02 0.74 10.02
CA LYS A 228 -3.12 0.63 11.17
C LYS A 228 -2.70 2.01 11.62
N GLY A 229 -3.11 2.40 12.83
CA GLY A 229 -2.81 3.74 13.34
C GLY A 229 -3.34 4.89 12.45
N GLY A 230 -4.49 4.70 11.81
CA GLY A 230 -5.10 5.69 10.91
C GLY A 230 -4.48 5.75 9.51
N VAL A 231 -3.62 4.80 9.17
CA VAL A 231 -3.07 4.66 7.83
C VAL A 231 -3.75 3.49 7.14
N VAL A 232 -4.31 3.73 5.96
CA VAL A 232 -4.89 2.67 5.11
C VAL A 232 -3.76 1.76 4.62
N VAL A 233 -3.84 0.48 5.02
CA VAL A 233 -2.87 -0.56 4.60
C VAL A 233 -3.41 -1.32 3.40
N ARG A 234 -4.71 -1.60 3.38
CA ARG A 234 -5.44 -2.25 2.29
C ARG A 234 -6.83 -1.70 2.21
N SER A 235 -7.37 -1.63 1.00
CA SER A 235 -8.76 -1.29 0.78
C SER A 235 -9.35 -2.11 -0.36
N THR A 236 -10.67 -2.22 -0.39
CA THR A 236 -11.42 -2.95 -1.42
C THR A 236 -12.85 -2.43 -1.52
N THR A 237 -13.54 -2.77 -2.60
CA THR A 237 -14.99 -2.63 -2.74
C THR A 237 -15.65 -4.00 -2.68
N PRO A 238 -16.80 -4.13 -1.99
CA PRO A 238 -17.58 -5.37 -2.04
C PRO A 238 -18.08 -5.67 -3.45
N ASN A 239 -18.27 -6.95 -3.73
CA ASN A 239 -18.90 -7.40 -4.97
C ASN A 239 -20.43 -7.14 -4.95
N ALA A 240 -21.12 -7.52 -6.04
CA ALA A 240 -22.57 -7.30 -6.21
C ALA A 240 -23.45 -7.96 -5.13
N VAL A 241 -22.96 -9.00 -4.44
CA VAL A 241 -23.68 -9.67 -3.35
C VAL A 241 -23.24 -9.16 -1.96
N GLY A 242 -22.36 -8.15 -1.92
CA GLY A 242 -21.87 -7.52 -0.70
C GLY A 242 -20.62 -8.15 -0.10
N ASP A 243 -20.08 -9.23 -0.65
CA ASP A 243 -18.91 -9.88 -0.11
C ASP A 243 -17.63 -9.09 -0.39
N PHE A 244 -16.75 -9.02 0.60
CA PHE A 244 -15.45 -8.36 0.48
C PHE A 244 -14.30 -9.21 1.02
N VAL A 245 -13.11 -8.98 0.44
CA VAL A 245 -11.85 -9.60 0.82
C VAL A 245 -10.76 -8.52 0.92
N LEU A 246 -10.18 -8.34 2.10
CA LEU A 246 -8.97 -7.58 2.33
C LEU A 246 -7.79 -8.56 2.43
N SER A 247 -7.12 -8.79 1.31
CA SER A 247 -6.02 -9.77 1.20
C SER A 247 -4.65 -9.14 1.38
N GLY A 248 -3.60 -9.97 1.54
CA GLY A 248 -2.23 -9.50 1.61
C GLY A 248 -1.88 -8.68 2.85
N LEU A 249 -2.60 -8.89 3.96
CA LEU A 249 -2.31 -8.24 5.23
C LEU A 249 -1.10 -8.90 5.91
N VAL A 250 -0.17 -8.08 6.41
CA VAL A 250 1.04 -8.55 7.06
C VAL A 250 0.75 -8.93 8.51
N VAL A 251 0.94 -10.20 8.87
CA VAL A 251 0.65 -10.73 10.24
C VAL A 251 1.38 -9.94 11.33
N ALA A 252 2.62 -9.53 11.10
CA ALA A 252 3.39 -8.74 12.06
C ALA A 252 2.80 -7.34 12.35
N GLN A 253 1.90 -6.85 11.51
CA GLN A 253 1.18 -5.58 11.72
C GLN A 253 -0.17 -5.76 12.40
N SER A 254 -0.63 -7.01 12.58
CA SER A 254 -1.90 -7.33 13.28
C SER A 254 -1.90 -6.78 14.71
N PRO A 255 -3.07 -6.38 15.28
CA PRO A 255 -4.38 -6.30 14.62
C PRO A 255 -4.59 -5.03 13.78
N PHE A 256 -5.62 -5.05 12.93
CA PHE A 256 -6.04 -3.91 12.11
C PHE A 256 -7.42 -3.40 12.53
N ASP A 257 -7.66 -2.10 12.31
CA ASP A 257 -9.01 -1.55 12.38
C ASP A 257 -9.64 -1.64 10.98
N VAL A 258 -10.84 -2.24 10.88
CA VAL A 258 -11.56 -2.37 9.61
C VAL A 258 -12.61 -1.28 9.53
N VAL A 259 -12.48 -0.41 8.55
CA VAL A 259 -13.31 0.79 8.38
C VAL A 259 -14.16 0.66 7.13
N PHE A 260 -15.43 0.98 7.28
CA PHE A 260 -16.44 0.96 6.22
C PHE A 260 -16.95 2.38 5.99
N THR A 261 -16.87 2.83 4.74
CA THR A 261 -17.38 4.16 4.34
C THR A 261 -18.22 4.03 3.07
N ALA A 262 -19.24 4.87 2.95
CA ALA A 262 -20.04 5.04 1.74
C ALA A 262 -20.65 6.45 1.73
N ASN A 263 -20.85 7.02 0.54
CA ASN A 263 -21.49 8.34 0.43
C ASN A 263 -22.94 8.30 0.96
N GLY A 264 -23.34 9.32 1.71
CA GLY A 264 -24.65 9.39 2.35
C GLY A 264 -24.84 8.43 3.53
N ARG A 265 -23.77 7.85 4.07
CA ARG A 265 -23.80 6.87 5.18
C ARG A 265 -22.87 7.28 6.31
N ALA A 266 -23.27 6.96 7.55
CA ALA A 266 -22.37 6.99 8.69
C ALA A 266 -21.33 5.90 8.55
N SER A 267 -20.07 6.19 8.90
CA SER A 267 -18.99 5.20 8.88
C SER A 267 -19.15 4.13 9.96
N ALA A 268 -18.60 2.94 9.72
CA ALA A 268 -18.51 1.89 10.74
C ALA A 268 -17.05 1.43 10.88
N VAL A 269 -16.69 1.06 12.11
CA VAL A 269 -15.34 0.59 12.45
C VAL A 269 -15.45 -0.69 13.26
N ILE A 270 -14.68 -1.70 12.86
CA ILE A 270 -14.43 -2.89 13.69
C ILE A 270 -13.02 -2.78 14.23
N ALA A 271 -12.90 -2.60 15.53
CA ALA A 271 -11.61 -2.41 16.18
C ALA A 271 -10.84 -3.72 16.35
N ALA A 272 -9.52 -3.66 16.18
CA ALA A 272 -8.56 -4.69 16.55
C ALA A 272 -8.82 -6.07 15.92
N VAL A 273 -9.13 -6.13 14.63
CA VAL A 273 -9.34 -7.37 13.89
C VAL A 273 -8.00 -8.09 13.68
N PRO A 274 -7.82 -9.30 14.23
CA PRO A 274 -6.57 -10.04 14.09
C PRO A 274 -6.46 -10.66 12.68
N VAL A 275 -5.23 -10.87 12.20
CA VAL A 275 -4.94 -11.72 11.03
C VAL A 275 -3.93 -12.78 11.39
N SER A 276 -4.05 -13.94 10.74
CA SER A 276 -3.22 -15.12 10.95
C SER A 276 -2.75 -15.67 9.62
N SER A 277 -1.59 -16.30 9.59
CA SER A 277 -1.06 -16.96 8.39
C SER A 277 -1.79 -18.28 8.05
N SER A 278 -2.56 -18.82 8.98
CA SER A 278 -3.18 -20.15 8.87
C SER A 278 -4.68 -20.10 8.55
N ALA A 279 -5.35 -18.94 8.71
CA ALA A 279 -6.78 -18.81 8.51
C ALA A 279 -7.20 -17.39 8.11
N THR A 280 -8.28 -17.27 7.35
CA THR A 280 -8.96 -16.00 7.11
C THR A 280 -9.74 -15.57 8.35
N THR A 281 -9.72 -14.27 8.67
CA THR A 281 -10.53 -13.69 9.75
C THR A 281 -11.86 -13.20 9.19
N ARG A 282 -12.97 -13.76 9.67
CA ARG A 282 -14.32 -13.37 9.27
C ARG A 282 -14.91 -12.36 10.25
N VAL A 283 -15.48 -11.26 9.71
CA VAL A 283 -16.07 -10.18 10.52
C VAL A 283 -17.59 -10.03 10.35
N SER A 284 -18.17 -10.66 9.34
CA SER A 284 -19.62 -10.70 9.10
C SER A 284 -19.99 -11.86 8.17
N THR A 285 -21.29 -12.12 8.01
CA THR A 285 -21.82 -13.16 7.13
C THR A 285 -22.95 -12.61 6.28
N THR A 286 -23.35 -13.33 5.24
CA THR A 286 -24.50 -12.99 4.39
C THR A 286 -25.82 -12.97 5.19
N ALA A 287 -25.97 -13.81 6.23
CA ALA A 287 -27.12 -13.79 7.11
C ALA A 287 -27.15 -12.60 8.09
N ALA A 288 -26.00 -11.99 8.35
CA ALA A 288 -25.84 -10.83 9.22
C ALA A 288 -24.78 -9.90 8.60
N PRO A 289 -25.13 -9.19 7.51
CA PRO A 289 -24.22 -8.29 6.83
C PRO A 289 -24.00 -7.00 7.65
N ILE A 290 -22.88 -6.32 7.40
CA ILE A 290 -22.63 -5.00 8.00
C ILE A 290 -23.51 -3.97 7.31
N ALA A 291 -24.33 -3.28 8.10
CA ALA A 291 -25.17 -2.18 7.63
C ALA A 291 -24.56 -0.82 7.99
N LEU A 292 -24.65 0.13 7.06
CA LEU A 292 -24.27 1.52 7.29
C LEU A 292 -25.54 2.38 7.31
N PRO A 293 -25.90 2.99 8.46
CA PRO A 293 -27.05 3.88 8.54
C PRO A 293 -26.90 5.09 7.64
N THR A 294 -28.01 5.65 7.16
CA THR A 294 -28.00 6.92 6.44
C THR A 294 -27.41 8.03 7.30
N SER A 295 -26.69 8.94 6.68
CA SER A 295 -26.15 10.14 7.32
C SER A 295 -26.18 11.31 6.34
N PRO A 296 -26.66 12.50 6.77
CA PRO A 296 -26.41 13.71 6.01
C PRO A 296 -24.90 13.92 5.88
N MET A 297 -24.49 14.49 4.75
CA MET A 297 -23.08 14.80 4.51
C MET A 297 -22.81 16.28 4.78
N GLY A 298 -21.60 16.56 5.23
CA GLY A 298 -21.03 17.89 5.30
C GLY A 298 -19.81 17.96 4.39
N VAL A 299 -19.46 19.16 3.92
CA VAL A 299 -18.34 19.38 3.00
C VAL A 299 -17.23 20.13 3.72
N ALA A 300 -16.03 19.55 3.72
CA ALA A 300 -14.78 20.24 4.04
C ALA A 300 -13.98 20.41 2.76
N LYS A 301 -13.62 21.64 2.42
CA LYS A 301 -12.87 21.99 1.21
C LYS A 301 -11.82 23.06 1.48
N GLY A 302 -10.96 23.32 0.52
CA GLY A 302 -9.93 24.36 0.61
C GLY A 302 -8.88 24.19 -0.45
N LYS A 303 -7.72 24.83 -0.22
CA LYS A 303 -6.56 24.77 -1.11
C LYS A 303 -5.33 24.34 -0.35
N VAL A 304 -4.44 23.61 -1.03
CA VAL A 304 -3.12 23.26 -0.54
C VAL A 304 -2.05 23.96 -1.38
N LEU A 305 -1.15 24.66 -0.71
CA LEU A 305 0.00 25.30 -1.33
C LEU A 305 1.29 24.67 -0.77
N PRO A 306 2.40 24.65 -1.55
CA PRO A 306 2.54 25.12 -2.93
C PRO A 306 1.82 24.19 -3.92
N LEU A 307 1.57 24.68 -5.13
CA LEU A 307 0.91 23.92 -6.21
C LEU A 307 1.87 22.87 -6.81
N ASP A 308 1.29 21.85 -7.45
CA ASP A 308 2.01 20.79 -8.23
C ASP A 308 3.05 19.99 -7.43
N VAL A 309 2.92 19.95 -6.11
CA VAL A 309 3.78 19.11 -5.23
C VAL A 309 3.18 17.74 -4.99
N GLY A 310 2.06 17.44 -5.62
CA GLY A 310 1.31 16.20 -5.42
C GLY A 310 0.78 16.07 -3.99
N ALA A 311 0.28 17.17 -3.44
CA ALA A 311 -0.33 17.18 -2.13
C ALA A 311 -1.67 16.41 -2.11
N ALA A 312 -2.01 15.89 -0.93
CA ALA A 312 -3.30 15.29 -0.66
C ALA A 312 -3.81 15.71 0.72
N VAL A 313 -5.12 15.62 0.91
CA VAL A 313 -5.78 15.87 2.19
C VAL A 313 -6.60 14.65 2.58
N ARG A 314 -6.45 14.19 3.83
CA ARG A 314 -7.27 13.14 4.41
C ARG A 314 -8.03 13.64 5.63
N ALA A 315 -9.21 13.07 5.87
CA ALA A 315 -9.99 13.33 7.06
C ALA A 315 -9.90 12.14 8.00
N LEU A 316 -9.41 12.36 9.20
CA LEU A 316 -9.31 11.38 10.27
C LEU A 316 -10.42 11.62 11.30
N GLN A 317 -11.10 10.56 11.73
CA GLN A 317 -12.12 10.62 12.80
C GLN A 317 -11.66 9.82 14.02
N ALA A 318 -11.83 10.40 15.20
CA ALA A 318 -11.72 9.66 16.45
C ALA A 318 -12.99 8.81 16.65
N VAL A 319 -12.82 7.50 16.86
CA VAL A 319 -13.94 6.57 16.99
C VAL A 319 -13.74 5.73 18.25
N GLY A 320 -14.39 6.14 19.35
CA GLY A 320 -14.22 5.48 20.63
C GLY A 320 -12.78 5.52 21.13
N THR A 321 -12.23 4.35 21.45
CA THR A 321 -10.87 4.18 21.97
C THR A 321 -9.85 3.78 20.91
N VAL A 322 -10.28 3.59 19.64
CA VAL A 322 -9.34 3.26 18.55
C VAL A 322 -8.50 4.49 18.18
N PRO A 323 -7.31 4.32 17.60
CA PRO A 323 -6.60 5.41 16.97
C PRO A 323 -7.52 6.10 15.93
N LYS A 324 -7.29 7.39 15.64
CA LYS A 324 -8.05 8.07 14.59
C LYS A 324 -7.98 7.24 13.30
N VAL A 325 -9.11 7.07 12.63
CA VAL A 325 -9.22 6.32 11.38
C VAL A 325 -9.49 7.27 10.21
N GLU A 326 -8.95 6.95 9.04
CA GLU A 326 -9.21 7.69 7.82
C GLU A 326 -10.62 7.38 7.31
N ILE A 327 -11.41 8.44 7.11
CA ILE A 327 -12.81 8.37 6.62
C ILE A 327 -12.92 8.95 5.21
N GLY A 328 -12.05 9.88 4.84
CA GLY A 328 -12.06 10.52 3.53
C GLY A 328 -10.66 10.90 3.08
N TYR A 329 -10.48 10.97 1.78
CA TYR A 329 -9.23 11.30 1.11
C TYR A 329 -9.53 12.04 -0.20
N ASP A 330 -8.77 13.06 -0.50
CA ASP A 330 -8.77 13.71 -1.83
C ASP A 330 -7.36 14.17 -2.20
N ASN A 331 -7.01 14.04 -3.47
CA ASN A 331 -5.80 14.64 -4.03
C ASN A 331 -6.07 16.14 -4.24
N ALA A 332 -5.16 16.99 -3.80
CA ALA A 332 -5.23 18.39 -4.17
C ALA A 332 -5.01 18.53 -5.69
N ASP A 333 -5.85 19.31 -6.34
CA ASP A 333 -5.72 19.59 -7.76
C ASP A 333 -4.35 20.21 -8.07
N ALA A 334 -3.65 19.67 -9.07
CA ALA A 334 -2.27 20.06 -9.36
C ALA A 334 -2.10 21.52 -9.80
N VAL A 335 -3.16 22.15 -10.33
CA VAL A 335 -3.13 23.52 -10.87
C VAL A 335 -3.75 24.52 -9.92
N THR A 336 -4.87 24.15 -9.26
CA THR A 336 -5.61 25.07 -8.38
C THR A 336 -5.32 24.85 -6.90
N GLY A 337 -4.75 23.69 -6.55
CA GLY A 337 -4.54 23.24 -5.17
C GLY A 337 -5.81 22.81 -4.46
N GLU A 338 -6.97 22.85 -5.12
CA GLU A 338 -8.28 22.61 -4.51
C GLU A 338 -8.47 21.15 -4.13
N TYR A 339 -9.08 20.92 -2.98
CA TYR A 339 -9.57 19.63 -2.52
C TYR A 339 -10.97 19.73 -1.97
N THR A 340 -11.73 18.63 -1.97
CA THR A 340 -13.08 18.57 -1.44
C THR A 340 -13.34 17.20 -0.81
N LEU A 341 -13.73 17.20 0.47
CA LEU A 341 -14.06 16.00 1.22
C LEU A 341 -15.55 16.05 1.62
N SER A 342 -16.31 15.03 1.22
CA SER A 342 -17.67 14.80 1.68
C SER A 342 -17.64 13.85 2.87
N LEU A 343 -18.07 14.31 4.05
CA LEU A 343 -17.89 13.62 5.32
C LEU A 343 -19.23 13.43 6.03
N PRO A 344 -19.49 12.24 6.65
CA PRO A 344 -20.69 11.98 7.42
C PRO A 344 -20.84 12.96 8.58
N ARG A 345 -22.07 13.42 8.83
CA ARG A 345 -22.39 14.28 9.97
C ARG A 345 -22.86 13.50 11.19
N ASP A 346 -23.37 12.29 10.98
CA ASP A 346 -23.80 11.43 12.06
C ASP A 346 -22.63 10.66 12.67
N ALA A 347 -22.84 10.15 13.87
CA ALA A 347 -21.86 9.43 14.64
C ALA A 347 -21.39 8.16 13.93
N ALA A 348 -20.07 7.98 13.83
CA ALA A 348 -19.48 6.70 13.45
C ALA A 348 -19.94 5.59 14.38
N ARG A 349 -20.04 4.37 13.88
CA ARG A 349 -20.42 3.19 14.65
C ARG A 349 -19.18 2.33 14.93
N LEU A 350 -19.02 1.90 16.17
CA LEU A 350 -17.89 1.09 16.61
C LEU A 350 -18.36 -0.27 17.10
N ALA A 351 -17.68 -1.32 16.65
CA ALA A 351 -17.74 -2.66 17.23
C ALA A 351 -16.34 -3.14 17.60
N ALA A 352 -16.20 -3.84 18.71
CA ALA A 352 -15.00 -4.64 18.97
C ALA A 352 -15.04 -5.93 18.14
N TYR A 353 -13.90 -6.38 17.64
CA TYR A 353 -13.83 -7.69 17.00
C TYR A 353 -14.22 -8.81 17.98
N SER A 354 -14.98 -9.78 17.48
CA SER A 354 -15.34 -11.01 18.18
C SER A 354 -15.44 -12.15 17.16
N THR A 355 -15.13 -13.36 17.58
CA THR A 355 -15.40 -14.57 16.81
C THR A 355 -16.88 -14.95 16.81
N THR A 356 -17.65 -14.40 17.76
CA THR A 356 -19.11 -14.57 17.83
C THR A 356 -19.78 -13.50 16.99
N LEU A 357 -20.50 -13.90 15.97
CA LEU A 357 -21.25 -13.03 15.06
C LEU A 357 -22.77 -13.12 15.33
N PRO A 358 -23.53 -12.06 15.07
CA PRO A 358 -23.14 -10.76 14.48
C PRO A 358 -22.41 -9.85 15.50
N LEU A 359 -21.55 -8.96 14.99
CA LEU A 359 -20.93 -7.91 15.81
C LEU A 359 -21.96 -6.84 16.19
N VAL A 360 -21.83 -6.29 17.39
CA VAL A 360 -22.73 -5.23 17.90
C VAL A 360 -22.06 -3.87 17.73
N PHE A 361 -22.65 -3.01 16.91
CA PHE A 361 -22.16 -1.67 16.62
C PHE A 361 -22.86 -0.62 17.48
N ALA A 362 -22.09 0.18 18.23
CA ALA A 362 -22.57 1.30 19.05
C ALA A 362 -22.20 2.65 18.44
N PRO A 363 -23.10 3.65 18.43
CA PRO A 363 -22.80 4.98 17.90
C PRO A 363 -21.81 5.73 18.81
N GLN A 364 -20.89 6.48 18.23
CA GLN A 364 -19.84 7.28 18.90
C GLN A 364 -20.22 8.76 18.86
N ASN A 365 -21.29 9.13 19.59
CA ASN A 365 -21.94 10.46 19.49
C ASN A 365 -21.02 11.62 19.88
N ALA A 366 -20.04 11.39 20.77
CA ALA A 366 -19.11 12.44 21.22
C ALA A 366 -18.21 13.00 20.12
N THR A 367 -18.02 12.24 19.03
CA THR A 367 -17.16 12.62 17.89
C THR A 367 -17.95 12.72 16.58
N ALA A 368 -19.28 12.82 16.65
CA ALA A 368 -20.10 13.03 15.47
C ALA A 368 -19.70 14.33 14.74
N ALA A 369 -19.59 14.27 13.43
CA ALA A 369 -19.21 15.37 12.55
C ALA A 369 -17.81 16.00 12.82
N ALA A 370 -17.06 15.51 13.78
CA ALA A 370 -15.74 16.06 14.17
C ALA A 370 -14.61 15.26 13.50
N TYR A 371 -13.72 15.97 12.80
CA TYR A 371 -12.62 15.39 12.04
C TYR A 371 -11.32 16.14 12.29
N THR A 372 -10.20 15.50 12.03
CA THR A 372 -8.89 16.11 11.84
C THR A 372 -8.54 16.00 10.37
N LEU A 373 -8.37 17.13 9.70
CA LEU A 373 -7.84 17.17 8.35
C LEU A 373 -6.31 17.15 8.41
N GLU A 374 -5.69 16.34 7.59
CA GLU A 374 -4.23 16.30 7.41
C GLU A 374 -3.90 16.53 5.94
N ALA A 375 -3.16 17.61 5.68
CA ALA A 375 -2.59 17.91 4.37
C ALA A 375 -1.12 17.50 4.35
N PHE A 376 -0.69 16.77 3.34
CA PHE A 376 0.66 16.24 3.23
C PHE A 376 1.13 16.13 1.77
N ALA A 377 2.45 16.17 1.58
CA ALA A 377 3.13 15.88 0.32
C ALA A 377 4.53 15.34 0.61
N THR A 378 5.12 14.60 -0.34
CA THR A 378 6.48 14.07 -0.21
C THR A 378 7.50 15.21 -0.07
N GLY A 379 8.35 15.17 0.94
CA GLY A 379 9.34 16.21 1.22
C GLY A 379 8.80 17.42 1.98
N TYR A 380 7.55 17.37 2.44
CA TYR A 380 6.92 18.45 3.21
C TYR A 380 6.48 17.97 4.59
N VAL A 381 6.42 18.91 5.54
CA VAL A 381 5.88 18.67 6.87
C VAL A 381 4.35 18.59 6.78
N THR A 382 3.76 17.50 7.30
CA THR A 382 2.31 17.33 7.38
C THR A 382 1.69 18.45 8.24
N GLN A 383 0.62 19.07 7.72
CA GLN A 383 -0.16 20.08 8.42
C GLN A 383 -1.50 19.50 8.85
N THR A 384 -1.98 19.86 10.05
CA THR A 384 -3.23 19.34 10.59
C THR A 384 -4.17 20.46 11.04
N LYS A 385 -5.49 20.27 10.84
CA LYS A 385 -6.53 21.17 11.35
C LYS A 385 -7.72 20.38 11.85
N GLY A 386 -8.27 20.73 13.03
CA GLY A 386 -9.55 20.24 13.50
C GLY A 386 -10.70 20.91 12.76
N VAL A 387 -11.71 20.14 12.37
CA VAL A 387 -12.92 20.63 11.71
C VAL A 387 -14.18 19.94 12.23
N THR A 388 -15.27 20.68 12.34
CA THR A 388 -16.62 20.12 12.52
C THR A 388 -17.44 20.44 11.28
N VAL A 389 -17.89 19.40 10.57
CA VAL A 389 -18.68 19.58 9.36
C VAL A 389 -20.17 19.76 9.70
N GLY A 390 -20.81 20.70 9.01
CA GLY A 390 -22.22 21.04 9.18
C GLY A 390 -23.02 20.94 7.89
N ALA A 391 -24.18 21.61 7.84
CA ALA A 391 -24.95 21.74 6.62
C ALA A 391 -24.29 22.71 5.63
N THR A 392 -23.53 23.68 6.14
CA THR A 392 -22.72 24.61 5.34
C THR A 392 -21.32 24.06 5.15
N GLU A 393 -20.74 24.38 4.00
CA GLU A 393 -19.36 24.01 3.69
C GLU A 393 -18.36 24.70 4.65
N VAL A 394 -17.29 24.00 5.01
CA VAL A 394 -16.22 24.54 5.85
C VAL A 394 -14.94 24.63 5.02
N VAL A 395 -14.35 25.82 4.96
CA VAL A 395 -13.14 26.09 4.19
C VAL A 395 -11.90 25.97 5.08
N ASN A 396 -10.91 25.18 4.66
CA ASN A 396 -9.65 24.94 5.37
C ASN A 396 -8.48 24.91 4.39
N ASP A 397 -7.78 26.05 4.22
CA ASP A 397 -6.60 26.12 3.37
C ASP A 397 -5.36 25.67 4.14
N PHE A 398 -4.40 25.07 3.44
CA PHE A 398 -3.13 24.60 3.97
C PHE A 398 -1.96 25.21 3.20
N THR A 399 -0.88 25.54 3.91
CA THR A 399 0.39 25.89 3.30
C THR A 399 1.45 24.95 3.84
N LEU A 400 1.90 24.01 3.01
CA LEU A 400 2.93 23.05 3.37
C LEU A 400 4.30 23.72 3.36
N VAL A 401 5.15 23.37 4.31
CA VAL A 401 6.53 23.79 4.39
C VAL A 401 7.45 22.61 4.14
N LEU A 402 8.60 22.85 3.51
CA LEU A 402 9.59 21.79 3.26
C LEU A 402 10.01 21.14 4.58
N ALA A 403 10.17 19.83 4.57
CA ALA A 403 10.79 19.12 5.66
C ALA A 403 12.28 19.51 5.76
N PRO A 404 12.86 19.60 6.98
CA PRO A 404 14.25 19.97 7.19
C PRO A 404 15.25 18.95 6.63
#